data_98776f57e4dedcaa32e090771a9c295f
#
_entry.id   98776f57e4dedcaa32e090771a9c295f
#
_cell.length_a   1.000
_cell.length_b   1.000
_cell.length_c   1.000
_cell.angle_alpha   90.00
_cell.angle_beta   90.00
_cell.angle_gamma   90.00
#
_symmetry.space_group_name_H-M   'P 1'
#
loop_
_entity.id
_entity.type
_entity.pdbx_description
1 polymer ?
#
loop_
_entity_poly.entity_id
_entity_poly.type
_entity_poly.pdbx_seq_one_letter_code
_entity_poly.pdbx_strand_id
1 'polypeptide(L)'
;RLTGNIEWGVDAPKLEGLDDLTVWVWPESLWAPISFTKTYLEKQDKDMSEWEEWWCSKEAEVYQFIGEDNVYFYGPVEMAMFMGSQGENPSAEPKEGELQLPDLIANNHILFLDKKASSSGKVKPPMAKDLLDYYTPEQLRAHFLSLGLGIKSVGFKPKPLNPEGGSHGDPVLKEGNLLAN
;
A
#
# COMPACT_ATOMS: atom_id res chain seq x y z
N ARG A 1 2.06 17.41 -1.88
CA ARG A 1 0.97 18.35 -2.15
C ARG A 1 -0.37 17.67 -1.89
N LEU A 2 -1.31 18.39 -1.30
CA LEU A 2 -2.70 17.93 -1.13
C LEU A 2 -3.63 18.47 -2.20
N THR A 3 -3.21 19.54 -2.89
CA THR A 3 -3.95 20.19 -3.95
C THR A 3 -3.10 20.35 -5.21
N GLY A 4 -3.74 20.50 -6.35
CA GLY A 4 -3.14 20.74 -7.66
C GLY A 4 -3.98 21.72 -8.48
N ASN A 5 -3.40 22.21 -9.57
CA ASN A 5 -4.05 23.15 -10.50
C ASN A 5 -4.46 22.38 -11.78
N ILE A 6 -5.30 21.38 -11.64
CA ILE A 6 -5.86 20.62 -12.76
C ILE A 6 -7.33 21.00 -12.95
N GLU A 7 -7.77 21.04 -14.20
CA GLU A 7 -9.13 21.48 -14.57
C GLU A 7 -10.21 20.48 -14.15
N TRP A 8 -9.85 19.21 -13.97
CA TRP A 8 -10.78 18.15 -13.62
C TRP A 8 -10.45 17.58 -12.24
N GLY A 9 -11.45 17.48 -11.37
CA GLY A 9 -11.31 16.93 -10.04
C GLY A 9 -12.32 17.52 -9.05
N VAL A 10 -12.10 17.24 -7.79
CA VAL A 10 -12.87 17.83 -6.68
C VAL A 10 -12.25 19.18 -6.35
N ASP A 11 -13.07 20.24 -6.37
CA ASP A 11 -12.60 21.59 -5.99
C ASP A 11 -12.07 21.61 -4.56
N ALA A 12 -10.96 22.30 -4.36
CA ALA A 12 -10.45 22.55 -3.02
C ALA A 12 -11.45 23.43 -2.23
N PRO A 13 -11.48 23.32 -0.89
CA PRO A 13 -12.30 24.20 -0.06
C PRO A 13 -12.01 25.67 -0.35
N LYS A 14 -13.03 26.51 -0.30
CA LYS A 14 -12.91 27.98 -0.50
C LYS A 14 -12.22 28.62 0.71
N LEU A 15 -10.92 28.51 0.75
CA LEU A 15 -10.05 29.09 1.76
C LEU A 15 -8.98 29.94 1.07
N GLU A 16 -8.49 30.97 1.77
CA GLU A 16 -7.42 31.84 1.27
C GLU A 16 -6.21 31.02 0.79
N GLY A 17 -5.77 31.26 -0.42
CA GLY A 17 -4.64 30.57 -1.05
C GLY A 17 -4.96 29.22 -1.68
N LEU A 18 -6.23 28.79 -1.69
CA LEU A 18 -6.68 27.56 -2.38
C LEU A 18 -7.58 27.85 -3.60
N ASP A 19 -7.68 29.11 -4.00
CA ASP A 19 -8.48 29.52 -5.15
C ASP A 19 -8.01 28.79 -6.43
N ASP A 20 -8.96 28.31 -7.21
CA ASP A 20 -8.73 27.56 -8.46
C ASP A 20 -7.88 26.29 -8.32
N LEU A 21 -7.80 25.73 -7.10
CA LEU A 21 -7.14 24.45 -6.87
C LEU A 21 -8.15 23.31 -6.75
N THR A 22 -7.70 22.12 -7.15
CA THR A 22 -8.43 20.86 -6.98
C THR A 22 -7.73 19.98 -5.94
N VAL A 23 -8.49 19.12 -5.30
CA VAL A 23 -7.91 18.10 -4.41
C VAL A 23 -7.07 17.13 -5.24
N TRP A 24 -5.85 16.86 -4.79
CA TRP A 24 -4.94 15.92 -5.44
C TRP A 24 -5.40 14.47 -5.18
N VAL A 25 -5.06 13.56 -6.08
CA VAL A 25 -5.45 12.14 -6.02
C VAL A 25 -5.06 11.43 -4.70
N TRP A 26 -4.02 11.85 -4.02
CA TRP A 26 -3.57 11.20 -2.79
C TRP A 26 -4.58 11.29 -1.63
N PRO A 27 -5.12 12.46 -1.26
CA PRO A 27 -6.20 12.51 -0.27
C PRO A 27 -7.41 11.63 -0.64
N GLU A 28 -7.74 11.58 -1.92
CA GLU A 28 -8.83 10.76 -2.43
C GLU A 28 -8.52 9.26 -2.30
N SER A 29 -7.30 8.85 -2.63
CA SER A 29 -6.89 7.45 -2.55
C SER A 29 -6.83 6.88 -1.12
N LEU A 30 -6.68 7.73 -0.10
CA LEU A 30 -6.68 7.30 1.30
C LEU A 30 -8.06 6.79 1.77
N TRP A 31 -9.14 7.23 1.12
CA TRP A 31 -10.49 6.71 1.36
C TRP A 31 -10.81 5.44 0.57
N ALA A 32 -9.98 5.07 -0.38
CA ALA A 32 -10.25 3.95 -1.29
C ALA A 32 -10.45 2.61 -0.56
N PRO A 33 -9.71 2.24 0.50
CA PRO A 33 -9.94 0.99 1.22
C PRO A 33 -11.35 0.89 1.81
N ILE A 34 -11.89 2.00 2.33
CA ILE A 34 -13.28 2.07 2.83
C ILE A 34 -14.27 1.86 1.67
N SER A 35 -14.03 2.53 0.54
CA SER A 35 -14.85 2.38 -0.67
C SER A 35 -14.81 0.94 -1.20
N PHE A 36 -13.65 0.27 -1.13
CA PHE A 36 -13.52 -1.13 -1.51
C PHE A 36 -14.30 -2.07 -0.58
N THR A 37 -14.31 -1.80 0.73
CA THR A 37 -15.14 -2.54 1.68
C THR A 37 -16.62 -2.42 1.31
N LYS A 38 -17.10 -1.21 1.03
CA LYS A 38 -18.48 -0.98 0.60
C LYS A 38 -18.81 -1.72 -0.71
N THR A 39 -17.93 -1.62 -1.70
CA THR A 39 -18.10 -2.33 -2.97
C THR A 39 -18.09 -3.86 -2.80
N TYR A 40 -17.29 -4.37 -1.87
CA TYR A 40 -17.29 -5.80 -1.53
C TYR A 40 -18.62 -6.23 -0.94
N LEU A 41 -19.16 -5.49 0.03
CA LEU A 41 -20.46 -5.77 0.63
C LEU A 41 -21.59 -5.78 -0.41
N GLU A 42 -21.61 -4.75 -1.27
CA GLU A 42 -22.58 -4.67 -2.38
C GLU A 42 -22.51 -5.90 -3.29
N LYS A 43 -21.31 -6.31 -3.70
CA LYS A 43 -21.11 -7.50 -4.56
C LYS A 43 -21.47 -8.83 -3.88
N GLN A 44 -21.53 -8.85 -2.58
CA GLN A 44 -21.92 -10.01 -1.79
C GLN A 44 -23.40 -9.97 -1.36
N ASP A 45 -24.19 -9.00 -1.87
CA ASP A 45 -25.59 -8.76 -1.46
C ASP A 45 -25.76 -8.63 0.06
N LYS A 46 -24.75 -8.02 0.73
CA LYS A 46 -24.76 -7.77 2.17
C LYS A 46 -25.33 -6.41 2.51
N ASP A 47 -25.68 -6.22 3.78
CA ASP A 47 -26.08 -4.90 4.27
C ASP A 47 -24.91 -3.92 4.15
N MET A 48 -25.18 -2.81 3.47
CA MET A 48 -24.18 -1.77 3.25
C MET A 48 -23.71 -1.10 4.53
N SER A 49 -24.51 -1.13 5.60
CA SER A 49 -24.12 -0.59 6.91
C SER A 49 -23.01 -1.41 7.60
N GLU A 50 -22.82 -2.67 7.21
CA GLU A 50 -21.74 -3.51 7.76
C GLU A 50 -20.33 -2.90 7.59
N TRP A 51 -20.12 -1.94 6.66
CA TRP A 51 -18.82 -1.29 6.51
C TRP A 51 -18.38 -0.57 7.80
N GLU A 52 -19.33 -0.10 8.62
CA GLU A 52 -19.03 0.56 9.90
C GLU A 52 -18.47 -0.42 10.93
N GLU A 53 -18.90 -1.66 10.91
CA GLU A 53 -18.32 -2.70 11.76
C GLU A 53 -16.84 -2.95 11.45
N TRP A 54 -16.47 -2.83 10.16
CA TRP A 54 -15.10 -3.07 9.70
C TRP A 54 -14.16 -1.90 9.96
N TRP A 55 -14.69 -0.69 10.04
CA TRP A 55 -13.88 0.53 10.08
C TRP A 55 -14.11 1.41 11.31
N CYS A 56 -15.28 1.30 11.95
CA CYS A 56 -15.71 2.22 13.00
C CYS A 56 -15.98 1.53 14.35
N SER A 57 -16.03 0.20 14.41
CA SER A 57 -16.13 -0.52 15.67
C SER A 57 -14.81 -0.41 16.46
N LYS A 58 -14.87 -0.28 17.76
CA LYS A 58 -13.68 -0.34 18.63
C LYS A 58 -12.93 -1.68 18.57
N GLU A 59 -13.60 -2.74 18.16
CA GLU A 59 -13.00 -4.06 17.97
C GLU A 59 -12.37 -4.21 16.58
N ALA A 60 -12.53 -3.21 15.70
CA ALA A 60 -11.93 -3.24 14.37
C ALA A 60 -10.44 -2.94 14.45
N GLU A 61 -9.63 -3.81 13.88
CA GLU A 61 -8.19 -3.63 13.73
C GLU A 61 -7.87 -3.43 12.24
N VAL A 62 -7.33 -2.27 11.90
CA VAL A 62 -6.98 -1.92 10.50
C VAL A 62 -5.46 -1.94 10.34
N TYR A 63 -4.95 -2.86 9.53
CA TYR A 63 -3.53 -2.97 9.21
C TYR A 63 -3.26 -2.54 7.78
N GLN A 64 -2.35 -1.59 7.59
CA GLN A 64 -1.95 -1.11 6.27
C GLN A 64 -0.48 -1.42 6.00
N PHE A 65 -0.23 -2.24 5.00
CA PHE A 65 1.12 -2.57 4.53
C PHE A 65 1.47 -1.68 3.34
N ILE A 66 2.47 -0.84 3.50
CA ILE A 66 2.84 0.17 2.51
C ILE A 66 4.35 0.19 2.22
N GLY A 67 4.74 0.79 1.10
CA GLY A 67 6.13 1.16 0.87
C GLY A 67 6.54 2.39 1.68
N GLU A 68 7.80 2.46 2.09
CA GLU A 68 8.35 3.56 2.91
C GLU A 68 8.11 4.96 2.31
N ASP A 69 8.04 5.07 1.01
CA ASP A 69 7.79 6.32 0.29
C ASP A 69 6.34 6.82 0.42
N ASN A 70 5.43 6.00 0.94
CA ASN A 70 4.03 6.34 1.16
C ASN A 70 3.68 6.65 2.63
N VAL A 71 4.63 6.51 3.56
CA VAL A 71 4.41 6.74 5.00
C VAL A 71 3.81 8.13 5.28
N TYR A 72 4.23 9.15 4.53
CA TYR A 72 3.69 10.51 4.71
C TYR A 72 2.18 10.57 4.48
N PHE A 73 1.67 9.89 3.46
CA PHE A 73 0.24 9.92 3.13
C PHE A 73 -0.57 8.99 4.03
N TYR A 74 -0.18 7.73 4.16
CA TYR A 74 -0.90 6.74 4.97
C TYR A 74 -0.68 6.89 6.49
N GLY A 75 0.35 7.59 6.91
CA GLY A 75 0.56 7.98 8.29
C GLY A 75 -0.11 9.34 8.61
N PRO A 76 0.67 10.43 8.65
CA PRO A 76 0.15 11.71 9.15
C PRO A 76 -1.09 12.22 8.41
N VAL A 77 -1.17 12.09 7.08
CA VAL A 77 -2.27 12.65 6.30
C VAL A 77 -3.56 11.86 6.51
N GLU A 78 -3.54 10.54 6.37
CA GLU A 78 -4.72 9.70 6.56
C GLU A 78 -5.23 9.76 7.99
N MET A 79 -4.33 9.66 8.97
CA MET A 79 -4.72 9.78 10.38
C MET A 79 -5.35 11.14 10.67
N ALA A 80 -4.79 12.22 10.14
CA ALA A 80 -5.39 13.56 10.27
C ALA A 80 -6.77 13.66 9.61
N MET A 81 -6.97 13.00 8.47
CA MET A 81 -8.28 12.95 7.80
C MET A 81 -9.30 12.15 8.62
N PHE A 82 -8.91 10.99 9.16
CA PHE A 82 -9.78 10.18 10.00
C PHE A 82 -10.14 10.91 11.30
N MET A 83 -9.14 11.51 11.95
CA MET A 83 -9.40 12.34 13.12
C MET A 83 -10.27 13.56 12.78
N GLY A 84 -10.06 14.20 11.63
CA GLY A 84 -10.88 15.32 11.17
C GLY A 84 -12.36 14.95 10.96
N SER A 85 -12.66 13.69 10.66
CA SER A 85 -14.04 13.21 10.55
C SER A 85 -14.77 13.07 11.89
N GLN A 86 -14.05 13.08 13.01
CA GLN A 86 -14.62 13.00 14.36
C GLN A 86 -15.29 14.31 14.83
N GLY A 87 -15.12 15.42 14.11
CA GLY A 87 -15.70 16.73 14.41
C GLY A 87 -14.76 17.65 15.20
N GLU A 88 -15.33 18.43 16.14
CA GLU A 88 -14.62 19.55 16.79
C GLU A 88 -13.52 19.13 17.77
N ASN A 89 -13.62 17.92 18.32
CA ASN A 89 -12.70 17.44 19.36
C ASN A 89 -12.05 16.11 18.93
N PRO A 90 -11.17 16.13 17.92
CA PRO A 90 -10.53 14.93 17.41
C PRO A 90 -9.61 14.29 18.46
N SER A 91 -9.56 12.95 18.47
CA SER A 91 -8.75 12.16 19.36
C SER A 91 -8.01 11.06 18.60
N ALA A 92 -6.78 10.79 19.00
CA ALA A 92 -6.03 9.62 18.53
C ALA A 92 -6.55 8.29 19.11
N GLU A 93 -7.50 8.37 20.04
CA GLU A 93 -8.25 7.21 20.56
C GLU A 93 -9.70 7.31 20.10
N PRO A 94 -10.05 6.79 18.91
CA PRO A 94 -11.40 6.87 18.37
C PRO A 94 -12.42 6.17 19.28
N LYS A 95 -13.63 6.71 19.32
CA LYS A 95 -14.75 6.09 20.03
C LYS A 95 -15.45 5.10 19.11
N GLU A 96 -16.38 4.33 19.69
CA GLU A 96 -17.31 3.52 18.92
C GLU A 96 -18.08 4.38 17.92
N GLY A 97 -18.14 3.94 16.67
CA GLY A 97 -18.76 4.66 15.55
C GLY A 97 -17.84 5.67 14.84
N GLU A 98 -16.64 5.92 15.34
CA GLU A 98 -15.61 6.73 14.68
C GLU A 98 -14.63 5.86 13.91
N LEU A 99 -14.07 6.37 12.81
CA LEU A 99 -13.04 5.64 12.04
C LEU A 99 -11.86 5.29 12.92
N GLN A 100 -11.53 4.00 12.99
CA GLN A 100 -10.38 3.52 13.72
C GLN A 100 -9.09 3.87 12.97
N LEU A 101 -8.06 4.32 13.70
CA LEU A 101 -6.79 4.68 13.09
C LEU A 101 -6.01 3.39 12.73
N PRO A 102 -5.45 3.30 11.51
CA PRO A 102 -4.74 2.11 11.09
C PRO A 102 -3.38 1.96 11.75
N ASP A 103 -3.00 0.71 12.01
CA ASP A 103 -1.63 0.33 12.26
C ASP A 103 -0.85 0.27 10.96
N LEU A 104 0.20 1.07 10.86
CA LEU A 104 0.97 1.24 9.65
C LEU A 104 2.23 0.37 9.67
N ILE A 105 2.35 -0.51 8.69
CA ILE A 105 3.51 -1.39 8.52
C ILE A 105 4.24 -1.00 7.25
N ALA A 106 5.34 -0.25 7.40
CA ALA A 106 6.13 0.23 6.28
C ALA A 106 7.22 -0.78 5.90
N ASN A 107 7.31 -1.05 4.60
CA ASN A 107 8.35 -1.89 4.03
C ASN A 107 9.30 -1.04 3.17
N ASN A 108 10.58 -1.34 3.27
CA ASN A 108 11.58 -0.83 2.38
C ASN A 108 11.45 -1.45 0.97
N HIS A 109 12.20 -0.94 0.02
CA HIS A 109 12.09 -1.34 -1.37
C HIS A 109 12.82 -2.65 -1.67
N ILE A 110 12.23 -3.43 -2.56
CA ILE A 110 12.94 -4.49 -3.28
C ILE A 110 13.65 -3.83 -4.45
N LEU A 111 14.97 -3.95 -4.49
CA LEU A 111 15.80 -3.39 -5.55
C LEU A 111 16.02 -4.44 -6.64
N PHE A 112 15.29 -4.34 -7.73
CA PHE A 112 15.50 -5.25 -8.87
C PHE A 112 16.81 -4.89 -9.58
N LEU A 113 17.72 -5.87 -9.67
CA LEU A 113 19.09 -5.69 -10.18
C LEU A 113 19.78 -4.48 -9.53
N ASP A 114 19.66 -4.35 -8.22
CA ASP A 114 20.20 -3.25 -7.40
C ASP A 114 19.65 -1.85 -7.71
N LYS A 115 18.56 -1.77 -8.46
CA LYS A 115 17.90 -0.50 -8.80
C LYS A 115 16.43 -0.51 -8.40
N LYS A 116 15.92 0.65 -7.98
CA LYS A 116 14.49 0.81 -7.75
C LYS A 116 13.75 0.53 -9.08
N ALA A 117 12.84 -0.43 -9.05
CA ALA A 117 12.03 -0.76 -10.22
C ALA A 117 11.08 0.41 -10.54
N SER A 118 11.00 0.79 -11.80
CA SER A 118 10.11 1.83 -12.28
C SER A 118 9.41 1.38 -13.55
N SER A 119 8.10 1.50 -13.58
CA SER A 119 7.29 1.20 -14.77
C SER A 119 7.59 2.14 -15.95
N SER A 120 8.08 3.35 -15.67
CA SER A 120 8.49 4.36 -16.65
C SER A 120 9.98 4.32 -16.98
N GLY A 121 10.77 3.46 -16.31
CA GLY A 121 12.20 3.31 -16.54
C GLY A 121 12.54 2.62 -17.87
N LYS A 122 13.78 2.83 -18.37
CA LYS A 122 14.28 2.16 -19.59
C LYS A 122 14.39 0.63 -19.39
N VAL A 123 14.66 0.19 -18.19
CA VAL A 123 14.71 -1.23 -17.82
C VAL A 123 13.48 -1.52 -17.00
N LYS A 124 12.56 -2.30 -17.55
CA LYS A 124 11.37 -2.73 -16.83
C LYS A 124 11.72 -3.93 -15.94
N PRO A 125 11.24 -3.96 -14.69
CA PRO A 125 11.34 -5.15 -13.86
C PRO A 125 10.51 -6.27 -14.48
N PRO A 126 10.84 -7.55 -14.22
CA PRO A 126 9.97 -8.64 -14.61
C PRO A 126 8.62 -8.50 -13.90
N MET A 127 7.57 -8.87 -14.57
CA MET A 127 6.27 -8.96 -13.94
C MET A 127 6.21 -10.18 -13.02
N ALA A 128 5.39 -10.14 -12.00
CA ALA A 128 5.19 -11.28 -11.09
C ALA A 128 4.85 -12.57 -11.85
N LYS A 129 4.06 -12.45 -12.94
CA LYS A 129 3.71 -13.60 -13.79
C LYS A 129 4.91 -14.22 -14.48
N ASP A 130 5.94 -13.45 -14.85
CA ASP A 130 7.14 -13.97 -15.50
C ASP A 130 7.98 -14.81 -14.54
N LEU A 131 7.90 -14.51 -13.24
CA LEU A 131 8.51 -15.29 -12.18
C LEU A 131 7.78 -16.63 -11.96
N LEU A 132 6.48 -16.71 -12.24
CA LEU A 132 5.68 -17.92 -12.09
C LEU A 132 6.04 -19.02 -13.11
N ASP A 133 6.75 -18.70 -14.18
CA ASP A 133 7.30 -19.69 -15.10
C ASP A 133 8.45 -20.52 -14.46
N TYR A 134 9.01 -20.02 -13.36
CA TYR A 134 10.17 -20.61 -12.69
C TYR A 134 9.92 -21.00 -11.24
N TYR A 135 8.95 -20.36 -10.59
CA TYR A 135 8.70 -20.48 -9.15
C TYR A 135 7.22 -20.60 -8.85
N THR A 136 6.85 -21.29 -7.79
CA THR A 136 5.47 -21.31 -7.34
C THR A 136 5.11 -20.00 -6.59
N PRO A 137 3.82 -19.63 -6.51
CA PRO A 137 3.38 -18.47 -5.72
C PRO A 137 3.83 -18.53 -4.27
N GLU A 138 3.81 -19.72 -3.66
CA GLU A 138 4.22 -19.96 -2.28
C GLU A 138 5.72 -19.71 -2.09
N GLN A 139 6.54 -20.18 -3.02
CA GLN A 139 7.98 -19.93 -2.99
C GLN A 139 8.30 -18.45 -3.07
N LEU A 140 7.63 -17.71 -3.95
CA LEU A 140 7.82 -16.27 -4.09
C LEU A 140 7.37 -15.52 -2.83
N ARG A 141 6.21 -15.87 -2.28
CA ARG A 141 5.70 -15.25 -1.04
C ARG A 141 6.64 -15.50 0.13
N ALA A 142 7.04 -16.75 0.36
CA ALA A 142 7.95 -17.08 1.43
C ALA A 142 9.31 -16.37 1.27
N HIS A 143 9.82 -16.28 0.04
CA HIS A 143 11.05 -15.55 -0.24
C HIS A 143 10.92 -14.06 0.14
N PHE A 144 9.89 -13.36 -0.35
CA PHE A 144 9.71 -11.95 -0.06
C PHE A 144 9.48 -11.67 1.44
N LEU A 145 8.73 -12.52 2.13
CA LEU A 145 8.55 -12.41 3.58
C LEU A 145 9.86 -12.62 4.35
N SER A 146 10.78 -13.44 3.82
CA SER A 146 12.07 -13.72 4.47
C SER A 146 13.10 -12.60 4.32
N LEU A 147 12.87 -11.61 3.44
CA LEU A 147 13.86 -10.59 3.11
C LEU A 147 14.07 -9.55 4.23
N GLY A 148 13.18 -9.46 5.20
CA GLY A 148 13.29 -8.48 6.29
C GLY A 148 13.14 -7.03 5.82
N LEU A 149 12.24 -6.77 4.90
CA LEU A 149 12.02 -5.45 4.29
C LEU A 149 11.59 -4.36 5.28
N GLY A 150 11.16 -4.70 6.48
CA GLY A 150 10.89 -3.73 7.54
C GLY A 150 12.15 -3.03 8.09
N ILE A 151 13.35 -3.56 7.79
CA ILE A 151 14.61 -3.05 8.31
C ILE A 151 15.41 -2.30 7.26
N LYS A 152 15.44 -2.81 6.03
CA LYS A 152 16.26 -2.24 4.92
C LYS A 152 15.76 -2.68 3.55
N SER A 153 16.09 -1.90 2.53
CA SER A 153 15.95 -2.31 1.13
C SER A 153 16.86 -3.49 0.82
N VAL A 154 16.36 -4.42 0.01
CA VAL A 154 17.07 -5.65 -0.33
C VAL A 154 17.12 -5.82 -1.84
N GLY A 155 18.28 -6.20 -2.37
CA GLY A 155 18.46 -6.55 -3.77
C GLY A 155 17.74 -7.84 -4.11
N PHE A 156 17.13 -7.89 -5.28
CA PHE A 156 16.50 -9.08 -5.84
C PHE A 156 17.00 -9.30 -7.27
N LYS A 157 17.76 -10.36 -7.47
CA LYS A 157 18.34 -10.75 -8.76
C LYS A 157 17.95 -12.19 -9.08
N PRO A 158 16.70 -12.43 -9.48
CA PRO A 158 16.24 -13.80 -9.75
C PRO A 158 17.08 -14.43 -10.86
N LYS A 159 17.67 -15.57 -10.59
CA LYS A 159 18.63 -16.25 -11.46
C LYS A 159 18.19 -16.43 -12.93
N PRO A 160 16.94 -16.84 -13.22
CA PRO A 160 16.49 -17.01 -14.60
C PRO A 160 16.31 -15.69 -15.37
N LEU A 161 16.17 -14.57 -14.68
CA LEU A 161 15.88 -13.25 -15.26
C LEU A 161 17.06 -12.29 -15.15
N ASN A 162 18.22 -12.76 -14.67
CA ASN A 162 19.44 -11.96 -14.63
C ASN A 162 20.04 -11.88 -16.02
N PRO A 163 20.11 -10.69 -16.67
CA PRO A 163 20.66 -10.54 -18.02
C PRO A 163 22.16 -10.84 -18.11
N GLU A 164 22.89 -10.81 -17.00
CA GLU A 164 24.33 -11.15 -16.96
C GLU A 164 24.61 -12.64 -17.03
N GLY A 165 23.56 -13.45 -17.05
CA GLY A 165 23.56 -14.90 -17.24
C GLY A 165 24.64 -15.65 -16.47
N GLY A 166 24.29 -16.62 -15.67
CA GLY A 166 25.30 -17.43 -15.00
C GLY A 166 24.91 -17.84 -13.59
N SER A 167 25.87 -18.46 -12.91
CA SER A 167 25.70 -19.05 -11.58
C SER A 167 25.50 -18.06 -10.42
N HIS A 168 25.41 -16.77 -10.70
CA HIS A 168 25.49 -15.70 -9.69
C HIS A 168 24.19 -14.96 -9.41
N GLY A 169 23.03 -15.41 -9.94
CA GLY A 169 21.73 -14.86 -9.55
C GLY A 169 21.33 -15.35 -8.16
N ASP A 170 20.59 -14.52 -7.42
CA ASP A 170 20.00 -14.92 -6.15
C ASP A 170 18.99 -16.03 -6.41
N PRO A 171 19.16 -17.23 -5.85
CA PRO A 171 18.10 -18.21 -5.89
C PRO A 171 16.92 -17.65 -5.08
N VAL A 172 15.76 -17.63 -5.69
CA VAL A 172 14.52 -17.46 -4.93
C VAL A 172 14.40 -18.64 -3.98
N LEU A 173 14.48 -18.37 -2.70
CA LEU A 173 14.66 -19.36 -1.66
C LEU A 173 15.92 -20.19 -1.93
N LYS A 174 16.99 -19.85 -1.24
CA LYS A 174 18.21 -20.62 -1.29
C LYS A 174 17.84 -22.09 -1.22
N GLU A 175 18.08 -22.81 -2.33
CA GLU A 175 17.90 -24.26 -2.42
C GLU A 175 16.47 -24.82 -2.29
N GLY A 176 15.47 -24.01 -2.63
CA GLY A 176 14.10 -24.50 -2.87
C GLY A 176 13.31 -24.91 -1.64
N ASN A 177 13.70 -24.56 -0.42
CA ASN A 177 13.18 -25.34 0.67
C ASN A 177 12.90 -24.64 2.00
N LEU A 178 12.46 -23.38 2.02
CA LEU A 178 11.79 -22.91 3.23
C LEU A 178 10.42 -23.58 3.46
N LEU A 179 9.81 -24.12 2.40
CA LEU A 179 8.50 -24.78 2.49
C LEU A 179 8.58 -26.32 2.43
N ALA A 180 9.76 -26.90 2.26
CA ALA A 180 9.95 -28.35 2.23
C ALA A 180 10.59 -28.92 3.50
N ASN A 181 10.87 -28.09 4.48
CA ASN A 181 11.38 -28.52 5.81
C ASN A 181 10.32 -28.30 6.88
#